data_dec9fd2cd672e5863b16c23b246833f2
#
_entry.id   dec9fd2cd672e5863b16c23b246833f2
#
_cell.length_a   1.000
_cell.length_b   1.000
_cell.length_c   1.000
_cell.angle_alpha   90.00
_cell.angle_beta   90.00
_cell.angle_gamma   90.00
#
_symmetry.space_group_name_H-M   'P 1'
#
loop_
_entity.id
_entity.type
_entity.pdbx_description
1 polymer ?
#
loop_
_entity_poly.entity_id
_entity_poly.type
_entity_poly.pdbx_seq_one_letter_code
_entity_poly.pdbx_strand_id
1 'polypeptide(L)'
;FEENVFMWLCPLYSVYTASEERLSGQLAAVEMLKSGTTTFLEAGTIRFLDDVVDGLDEVGIRGRVGEWVWDLPPEPDVYKQDTDQAIARLQSQLERFPASSQSRISAWSLLVGHTTASDPLWKAARELATEHQVGMSFHMSPAKLDPEGFVNEFGQRPMLHLAELGILGPDV
;
A
#
# COMPACT_ATOMS: atom_id res chain seq x y z
N PHE A 1 4.82 -5.42 15.51
CA PHE A 1 4.06 -5.04 14.31
C PHE A 1 4.21 -6.12 13.23
N GLU A 2 5.45 -6.42 12.81
CA GLU A 2 5.75 -7.41 11.76
C GLU A 2 5.14 -8.79 12.06
N GLU A 3 5.30 -9.31 13.28
CA GLU A 3 4.66 -10.57 13.67
C GLU A 3 3.14 -10.54 13.43
N ASN A 4 2.47 -9.43 13.77
CA ASN A 4 1.02 -9.33 13.56
C ASN A 4 0.68 -9.29 12.07
N VAL A 5 1.42 -8.51 11.28
CA VAL A 5 1.15 -8.41 9.84
C VAL A 5 1.44 -9.72 9.14
N PHE A 6 2.61 -10.32 9.36
CA PHE A 6 3.07 -11.47 8.59
C PHE A 6 2.53 -12.79 9.13
N MET A 7 2.38 -12.93 10.45
CA MET A 7 1.88 -14.17 11.06
C MET A 7 0.35 -14.26 11.09
N TRP A 8 -0.36 -13.12 11.06
CA TRP A 8 -1.81 -13.10 11.20
C TRP A 8 -2.52 -12.45 10.01
N LEU A 9 -2.18 -11.20 9.66
CA LEU A 9 -2.93 -10.48 8.63
C LEU A 9 -2.71 -11.05 7.24
N CYS A 10 -1.46 -11.29 6.82
CA CYS A 10 -1.20 -11.85 5.48
C CYS A 10 -1.85 -13.23 5.28
N PRO A 11 -1.73 -14.21 6.20
CA PRO A 11 -2.45 -15.47 6.09
C PRO A 11 -3.98 -15.30 6.09
N LEU A 12 -4.52 -14.39 6.92
CA LEU A 12 -5.96 -14.13 6.97
C LEU A 12 -6.46 -13.57 5.63
N TYR A 13 -5.81 -12.53 5.12
CA TYR A 13 -6.18 -11.93 3.84
C TYR A 13 -5.96 -12.89 2.66
N SER A 14 -5.03 -13.84 2.76
CA SER A 14 -4.80 -14.83 1.70
C SER A 14 -5.97 -15.80 1.51
N VAL A 15 -6.81 -15.98 2.52
CA VAL A 15 -7.99 -16.88 2.46
C VAL A 15 -9.29 -16.14 2.18
N TYR A 16 -9.31 -14.81 2.21
CA TYR A 16 -10.50 -14.04 1.88
C TYR A 16 -10.93 -14.28 0.42
N THR A 17 -12.23 -14.34 0.22
CA THR A 17 -12.84 -14.22 -1.10
C THR A 17 -13.05 -12.74 -1.45
N ALA A 18 -13.23 -12.42 -2.73
CA ALA A 18 -13.52 -11.06 -3.17
C ALA A 18 -14.75 -10.45 -2.46
N SER A 19 -15.80 -11.25 -2.27
CA SER A 19 -17.02 -10.80 -1.59
C SER A 19 -16.82 -10.52 -0.10
N GLU A 20 -15.95 -11.28 0.56
CA GLU A 20 -15.64 -11.07 1.98
C GLU A 20 -14.76 -9.82 2.16
N GLU A 21 -13.77 -9.62 1.29
CA GLU A 21 -12.94 -8.41 1.35
C GLU A 21 -13.75 -7.15 1.01
N ARG A 22 -14.63 -7.23 -0.01
CA ARG A 22 -15.61 -6.17 -0.30
C ARG A 22 -16.45 -5.81 0.93
N LEU A 23 -17.04 -6.81 1.59
CA LEU A 23 -17.85 -6.59 2.81
C LEU A 23 -17.01 -5.99 3.93
N SER A 24 -15.78 -6.46 4.12
CA SER A 24 -14.85 -5.89 5.10
C SER A 24 -14.58 -4.41 4.83
N GLY A 25 -14.32 -4.04 3.57
CA GLY A 25 -14.16 -2.65 3.13
C GLY A 25 -15.40 -1.79 3.39
N GLN A 26 -16.59 -2.30 3.08
CA GLN A 26 -17.85 -1.60 3.35
C GLN A 26 -18.07 -1.37 4.85
N LEU A 27 -17.84 -2.37 5.70
CA LEU A 27 -17.96 -2.25 7.16
C LEU A 27 -16.98 -1.22 7.71
N ALA A 28 -15.72 -1.26 7.27
CA ALA A 28 -14.70 -0.28 7.67
C ALA A 28 -15.11 1.14 7.24
N ALA A 29 -15.61 1.33 6.02
CA ALA A 29 -16.08 2.62 5.52
C ALA A 29 -17.26 3.17 6.34
N VAL A 30 -18.23 2.32 6.70
CA VAL A 30 -19.35 2.70 7.55
C VAL A 30 -18.87 3.14 8.94
N GLU A 31 -17.96 2.38 9.57
CA GLU A 31 -17.40 2.75 10.88
C GLU A 31 -16.60 4.06 10.80
N MET A 32 -15.81 4.27 9.76
CA MET A 32 -15.10 5.52 9.53
C MET A 32 -16.07 6.70 9.42
N LEU A 33 -17.12 6.61 8.60
CA LEU A 33 -18.12 7.66 8.43
C LEU A 33 -18.87 7.96 9.72
N LYS A 34 -19.27 6.92 10.48
CA LYS A 34 -19.93 7.07 11.80
C LYS A 34 -19.04 7.76 12.83
N SER A 35 -17.73 7.59 12.73
CA SER A 35 -16.75 8.28 13.59
C SER A 35 -16.33 9.67 13.11
N GLY A 36 -16.86 10.13 11.97
CA GLY A 36 -16.57 11.45 11.40
C GLY A 36 -15.41 11.46 10.38
N THR A 37 -14.83 10.32 10.07
CA THR A 37 -13.80 10.18 9.03
C THR A 37 -14.45 10.19 7.66
N THR A 38 -14.18 11.19 6.84
CA THR A 38 -14.78 11.33 5.50
C THR A 38 -13.82 10.98 4.37
N THR A 39 -12.53 10.84 4.68
CA THR A 39 -11.47 10.49 3.72
C THR A 39 -10.43 9.65 4.43
N PHE A 40 -9.93 8.61 3.76
CA PHE A 40 -8.88 7.75 4.28
C PHE A 40 -7.78 7.52 3.25
N LEU A 41 -6.63 7.09 3.75
CA LEU A 41 -5.53 6.54 2.98
C LEU A 41 -5.31 5.11 3.45
N GLU A 42 -5.48 4.17 2.54
CA GLU A 42 -5.26 2.75 2.77
C GLU A 42 -3.75 2.47 2.70
N ALA A 43 -3.31 1.41 3.34
CA ALA A 43 -1.89 1.13 3.54
C ALA A 43 -1.26 0.24 2.45
N GLY A 44 -1.95 -0.03 1.34
CA GLY A 44 -1.47 -0.92 0.28
C GLY A 44 -1.64 -2.39 0.64
N THR A 45 -2.80 -2.77 1.19
CA THR A 45 -3.05 -4.11 1.75
C THR A 45 -4.28 -4.82 1.17
N ILE A 46 -4.84 -4.32 0.08
CA ILE A 46 -6.01 -4.91 -0.58
C ILE A 46 -5.58 -5.98 -1.59
N ARG A 47 -6.32 -7.08 -1.63
CA ARG A 47 -6.11 -8.17 -2.60
C ARG A 47 -7.06 -8.09 -3.80
N PHE A 48 -8.33 -7.83 -3.55
CA PHE A 48 -9.38 -7.73 -4.57
C PHE A 48 -9.81 -6.28 -4.74
N LEU A 49 -8.93 -5.47 -5.32
CA LEU A 49 -9.07 -4.02 -5.35
C LEU A 49 -10.35 -3.56 -6.04
N ASP A 50 -10.73 -4.19 -7.18
CA ASP A 50 -11.94 -3.81 -7.91
C ASP A 50 -13.19 -4.01 -7.05
N ASP A 51 -13.32 -5.16 -6.39
CA ASP A 51 -14.47 -5.47 -5.53
C ASP A 51 -14.53 -4.54 -4.31
N VAL A 52 -13.38 -4.23 -3.71
CA VAL A 52 -13.31 -3.31 -2.56
C VAL A 52 -13.66 -1.90 -2.98
N VAL A 53 -13.14 -1.41 -4.11
CA VAL A 53 -13.47 -0.06 -4.63
C VAL A 53 -14.96 0.06 -4.91
N ASP A 54 -15.57 -0.93 -5.55
CA ASP A 54 -17.02 -0.96 -5.76
C ASP A 54 -17.79 -0.87 -4.44
N GLY A 55 -17.35 -1.61 -3.42
CA GLY A 55 -17.96 -1.59 -2.10
C GLY A 55 -17.83 -0.24 -1.39
N LEU A 56 -16.67 0.41 -1.51
CA LEU A 56 -16.40 1.74 -0.95
C LEU A 56 -17.22 2.83 -1.65
N ASP A 57 -17.36 2.74 -2.97
CA ASP A 57 -18.17 3.70 -3.76
C ASP A 57 -19.66 3.59 -3.42
N GLU A 58 -20.19 2.40 -3.16
CA GLU A 58 -21.57 2.20 -2.68
C GLU A 58 -21.80 2.87 -1.31
N VAL A 59 -20.85 2.80 -0.40
CA VAL A 59 -20.91 3.47 0.90
C VAL A 59 -20.74 4.98 0.76
N GLY A 60 -19.99 5.45 -0.23
CA GLY A 60 -19.83 6.85 -0.58
C GLY A 60 -18.70 7.56 0.17
N ILE A 61 -17.76 6.85 0.78
CA ILE A 61 -16.56 7.41 1.40
C ILE A 61 -15.54 7.86 0.32
N ARG A 62 -14.62 8.74 0.69
CA ARG A 62 -13.45 9.07 -0.13
C ARG A 62 -12.23 8.32 0.34
N GLY A 63 -11.38 7.88 -0.59
CA GLY A 63 -10.16 7.16 -0.21
C GLY A 63 -9.08 7.11 -1.29
N ARG A 64 -7.89 6.81 -0.81
CA ARG A 64 -6.76 6.42 -1.63
C ARG A 64 -6.42 4.98 -1.28
N VAL A 65 -6.34 4.13 -2.28
CA VAL A 65 -6.27 2.68 -2.11
C VAL A 65 -5.13 2.09 -2.90
N GLY A 66 -4.69 0.89 -2.50
CA GLY A 66 -3.68 0.13 -3.22
C GLY A 66 -3.68 -1.35 -2.86
N GLU A 67 -3.17 -2.14 -3.78
CA GLU A 67 -2.98 -3.57 -3.59
C GLU A 67 -1.68 -3.87 -2.81
N TRP A 68 -1.54 -5.13 -2.38
CA TRP A 68 -0.27 -5.64 -1.86
C TRP A 68 0.82 -5.54 -2.93
N VAL A 69 1.76 -4.60 -2.73
CA VAL A 69 2.92 -4.40 -3.60
C VAL A 69 4.19 -4.49 -2.78
N TRP A 70 4.96 -5.53 -3.02
CA TRP A 70 6.30 -5.77 -2.48
C TRP A 70 7.06 -6.75 -3.37
N ASP A 71 8.39 -6.73 -3.33
CA ASP A 71 9.26 -7.67 -4.02
C ASP A 71 10.26 -8.36 -3.07
N LEU A 72 10.25 -7.97 -1.79
CA LEU A 72 10.95 -8.62 -0.68
C LEU A 72 9.91 -9.14 0.33
N PRO A 73 9.10 -10.16 -0.06
CA PRO A 73 8.04 -10.64 0.81
C PRO A 73 8.63 -11.31 2.06
N PRO A 74 7.99 -11.14 3.23
CA PRO A 74 8.36 -11.89 4.41
C PRO A 74 7.91 -13.34 4.31
N GLU A 75 8.47 -14.19 5.16
CA GLU A 75 7.92 -15.53 5.39
C GLU A 75 6.61 -15.47 6.24
N PRO A 76 5.59 -16.28 5.97
CA PRO A 76 5.47 -17.20 4.84
C PRO A 76 5.28 -16.48 3.50
N ASP A 77 5.61 -17.14 2.40
CA ASP A 77 5.63 -16.67 1.01
C ASP A 77 4.21 -16.31 0.47
N VAL A 78 3.55 -15.37 1.14
CA VAL A 78 2.20 -14.90 0.79
C VAL A 78 2.33 -13.67 -0.14
N TYR A 79 1.56 -13.65 -1.23
CA TYR A 79 1.61 -12.58 -2.25
C TYR A 79 2.99 -12.39 -2.88
N LYS A 80 3.77 -13.47 -3.02
CA LYS A 80 5.10 -13.42 -3.62
C LYS A 80 5.07 -12.83 -5.01
N GLN A 81 5.92 -11.85 -5.23
CA GLN A 81 6.13 -11.17 -6.50
C GLN A 81 7.62 -10.93 -6.69
N ASP A 82 8.09 -11.01 -7.92
CA ASP A 82 9.38 -10.40 -8.27
C ASP A 82 9.20 -8.89 -8.52
N THR A 83 10.31 -8.17 -8.69
CA THR A 83 10.30 -6.72 -8.87
C THR A 83 9.46 -6.29 -10.07
N ASP A 84 9.57 -6.98 -11.22
CA ASP A 84 8.83 -6.64 -12.43
C ASP A 84 7.32 -6.86 -12.24
N GLN A 85 6.94 -7.94 -11.57
CA GLN A 85 5.55 -8.23 -11.24
C GLN A 85 4.97 -7.19 -10.27
N ALA A 86 5.75 -6.77 -9.27
CA ALA A 86 5.35 -5.75 -8.32
C ALA A 86 5.14 -4.38 -9.00
N ILE A 87 6.06 -3.99 -9.89
CA ILE A 87 5.95 -2.77 -10.70
C ILE A 87 4.72 -2.83 -11.62
N ALA A 88 4.52 -3.94 -12.33
CA ALA A 88 3.37 -4.11 -13.22
C ALA A 88 2.03 -4.04 -12.46
N ARG A 89 1.98 -4.61 -11.25
CA ARG A 89 0.80 -4.51 -10.36
C ARG A 89 0.54 -3.07 -9.95
N LEU A 90 1.59 -2.35 -9.53
CA LEU A 90 1.47 -0.95 -9.12
C LEU A 90 0.99 -0.07 -10.30
N GLN A 91 1.55 -0.24 -11.47
CA GLN A 91 1.11 0.45 -12.67
C GLN A 91 -0.36 0.14 -13.02
N SER A 92 -0.73 -1.14 -13.03
CA SER A 92 -2.09 -1.57 -13.35
C SER A 92 -3.14 -0.93 -12.45
N GLN A 93 -2.91 -0.84 -11.14
CA GLN A 93 -3.89 -0.23 -10.24
C GLN A 93 -4.00 1.29 -10.45
N LEU A 94 -2.91 1.99 -10.75
CA LEU A 94 -2.93 3.42 -11.07
C LEU A 94 -3.69 3.70 -12.37
N GLU A 95 -3.56 2.83 -13.37
CA GLU A 95 -4.31 2.92 -14.63
C GLU A 95 -5.80 2.63 -14.46
N ARG A 96 -6.16 1.63 -13.64
CA ARG A 96 -7.57 1.24 -13.39
C ARG A 96 -8.32 2.27 -12.54
N PHE A 97 -7.66 2.89 -11.58
CA PHE A 97 -8.27 3.82 -10.63
C PHE A 97 -7.54 5.17 -10.62
N PRO A 98 -7.54 5.90 -11.75
CA PRO A 98 -6.82 7.16 -11.86
C PRO A 98 -7.38 8.24 -10.94
N ALA A 99 -6.50 9.13 -10.46
CA ALA A 99 -6.92 10.30 -9.71
C ALA A 99 -7.68 11.28 -10.62
N SER A 100 -8.88 11.66 -10.22
CA SER A 100 -9.67 12.69 -10.91
C SER A 100 -10.51 13.47 -9.92
N SER A 101 -10.98 14.66 -10.32
CA SER A 101 -11.91 15.45 -9.52
C SER A 101 -13.30 14.81 -9.38
N GLN A 102 -13.60 13.80 -10.18
CA GLN A 102 -14.86 13.07 -10.17
C GLN A 102 -14.82 11.80 -9.35
N SER A 103 -13.61 11.24 -9.12
CA SER A 103 -13.44 9.99 -8.38
C SER A 103 -13.44 10.23 -6.87
N ARG A 104 -14.27 9.49 -6.12
CA ARG A 104 -14.14 9.42 -4.66
C ARG A 104 -12.98 8.55 -4.26
N ILE A 105 -12.84 7.40 -4.93
CA ILE A 105 -11.76 6.45 -4.72
C ILE A 105 -10.79 6.53 -5.89
N SER A 106 -9.50 6.53 -5.61
CA SER A 106 -8.44 6.41 -6.62
C SER A 106 -7.24 5.68 -6.04
N ALA A 107 -6.43 5.08 -6.90
CA ALA A 107 -5.17 4.49 -6.48
C ALA A 107 -4.11 5.58 -6.25
N TRP A 108 -3.26 5.32 -5.26
CA TRP A 108 -1.98 6.01 -5.05
C TRP A 108 -0.84 5.01 -5.21
N SER A 109 0.38 5.51 -5.32
CA SER A 109 1.57 4.66 -5.31
C SER A 109 1.83 4.21 -3.88
N LEU A 110 1.25 3.06 -3.51
CA LEU A 110 1.31 2.52 -2.17
C LEU A 110 2.24 1.31 -2.13
N LEU A 111 3.19 1.33 -1.19
CA LEU A 111 4.04 0.20 -0.85
C LEU A 111 3.79 -0.22 0.59
N VAL A 112 3.95 -1.51 0.88
CA VAL A 112 3.69 -2.00 2.25
C VAL A 112 4.67 -1.37 3.25
N GLY A 113 5.96 -1.36 2.94
CA GLY A 113 6.91 -0.70 3.83
C GLY A 113 8.37 -0.84 3.39
N HIS A 114 9.26 -0.23 4.15
CA HIS A 114 10.68 -0.13 3.84
C HIS A 114 11.42 -1.49 3.84
N THR A 115 10.96 -2.46 4.63
CA THR A 115 11.58 -3.80 4.70
C THR A 115 11.06 -4.76 3.64
N THR A 116 10.05 -4.37 2.85
CA THR A 116 9.38 -5.24 1.89
C THR A 116 9.56 -4.81 0.44
N ALA A 117 10.30 -3.72 0.21
CA ALA A 117 10.52 -3.17 -1.13
C ALA A 117 12.01 -2.92 -1.39
N SER A 118 12.51 -3.42 -2.50
CA SER A 118 13.88 -3.18 -2.98
C SER A 118 14.04 -1.74 -3.52
N ASP A 119 15.28 -1.27 -3.63
CA ASP A 119 15.60 0.03 -4.22
C ASP A 119 15.04 0.21 -5.65
N PRO A 120 15.09 -0.79 -6.53
CA PRO A 120 14.43 -0.71 -7.84
C PRO A 120 12.92 -0.48 -7.74
N LEU A 121 12.23 -1.19 -6.84
CA LEU A 121 10.79 -1.01 -6.65
C LEU A 121 10.47 0.38 -6.08
N TRP A 122 11.26 0.89 -5.12
CA TRP A 122 11.11 2.25 -4.60
C TRP A 122 11.20 3.31 -5.71
N LYS A 123 12.21 3.21 -6.58
CA LYS A 123 12.41 4.13 -7.69
C LYS A 123 11.27 4.08 -8.68
N ALA A 124 10.86 2.88 -9.09
CA ALA A 124 9.72 2.69 -9.99
C ALA A 124 8.42 3.24 -9.40
N ALA A 125 8.17 3.01 -8.10
CA ALA A 125 6.99 3.54 -7.42
C ALA A 125 7.00 5.08 -7.40
N ARG A 126 8.15 5.72 -7.23
CA ARG A 126 8.29 7.18 -7.31
C ARG A 126 8.06 7.70 -8.73
N GLU A 127 8.61 7.05 -9.74
CA GLU A 127 8.41 7.41 -11.14
C GLU A 127 6.93 7.32 -11.52
N LEU A 128 6.26 6.21 -11.18
CA LEU A 128 4.84 6.00 -11.42
C LEU A 128 3.96 7.04 -10.68
N ALA A 129 4.28 7.37 -9.43
CA ALA A 129 3.57 8.42 -8.70
C ALA A 129 3.65 9.77 -9.43
N THR A 130 4.83 10.10 -9.96
CA THR A 130 5.07 11.34 -10.71
C THR A 130 4.32 11.33 -12.04
N GLU A 131 4.39 10.23 -12.80
CA GLU A 131 3.73 10.06 -14.09
C GLU A 131 2.21 10.18 -13.97
N HIS A 132 1.63 9.50 -12.97
CA HIS A 132 0.18 9.52 -12.72
C HIS A 132 -0.29 10.72 -11.90
N GLN A 133 0.61 11.60 -11.47
CA GLN A 133 0.30 12.78 -10.64
C GLN A 133 -0.45 12.43 -9.34
N VAL A 134 -0.02 11.37 -8.67
CA VAL A 134 -0.56 10.90 -7.39
C VAL A 134 0.49 10.98 -6.29
N GLY A 135 0.07 10.88 -5.04
CA GLY A 135 1.00 10.77 -3.91
C GLY A 135 1.52 9.34 -3.72
N MET A 136 2.53 9.23 -2.86
CA MET A 136 3.03 7.97 -2.35
C MET A 136 2.66 7.80 -0.88
N SER A 137 2.50 6.56 -0.44
CA SER A 137 2.39 6.23 0.98
C SER A 137 2.97 4.85 1.27
N PHE A 138 3.49 4.68 2.49
CA PHE A 138 4.11 3.44 2.94
C PHE A 138 4.25 3.44 4.48
N HIS A 139 4.41 2.26 5.05
CA HIS A 139 4.78 2.15 6.46
C HIS A 139 6.27 2.39 6.63
N MET A 140 6.62 3.09 7.70
CA MET A 140 8.01 3.40 8.03
C MET A 140 8.25 3.26 9.53
N SER A 141 9.20 2.41 9.89
CA SER A 141 9.66 2.24 11.27
C SER A 141 8.53 2.00 12.29
N PRO A 142 7.58 1.08 12.04
CA PRO A 142 6.45 0.84 12.93
C PRO A 142 6.87 0.25 14.28
N ALA A 143 8.04 -0.38 14.38
CA ALA A 143 8.62 -0.90 15.60
C ALA A 143 10.06 -0.40 15.80
N LYS A 144 10.55 -0.44 17.04
CA LYS A 144 11.91 0.02 17.36
C LYS A 144 12.99 -0.80 16.64
N LEU A 145 12.76 -2.08 16.43
CA LEU A 145 13.72 -2.99 15.78
C LEU A 145 13.87 -2.74 14.28
N ASP A 146 12.87 -2.17 13.62
CA ASP A 146 12.90 -1.96 12.17
C ASP A 146 14.03 -1.01 11.74
N PRO A 147 14.17 0.21 12.32
CA PRO A 147 15.27 1.09 11.93
C PRO A 147 16.63 0.54 12.33
N GLU A 148 16.73 -0.27 13.39
CA GLU A 148 17.99 -0.92 13.79
C GLU A 148 18.39 -1.99 12.79
N GLY A 149 17.45 -2.82 12.34
CA GLY A 149 17.66 -3.82 11.28
C GLY A 149 18.09 -3.16 9.96
N PHE A 150 17.41 -2.09 9.57
CA PHE A 150 17.72 -1.34 8.36
C PHE A 150 19.11 -0.70 8.39
N VAL A 151 19.51 -0.13 9.53
CA VAL A 151 20.87 0.39 9.72
C VAL A 151 21.93 -0.69 9.61
N ASN A 152 21.65 -1.90 10.11
CA ASN A 152 22.59 -3.02 10.01
C ASN A 152 22.74 -3.49 8.54
N GLU A 153 21.71 -3.42 7.74
CA GLU A 153 21.71 -3.86 6.34
C GLU A 153 22.26 -2.78 5.40
N PHE A 154 21.79 -1.54 5.52
CA PHE A 154 22.09 -0.44 4.59
C PHE A 154 23.05 0.61 5.16
N GLY A 155 23.48 0.49 6.41
CA GLY A 155 24.41 1.43 7.06
C GLY A 155 23.79 2.78 7.45
N GLN A 156 22.49 2.99 7.23
CA GLN A 156 21.79 4.24 7.51
C GLN A 156 20.31 4.02 7.86
N ARG A 157 19.68 5.05 8.41
CA ARG A 157 18.26 4.98 8.77
C ARG A 157 17.36 4.99 7.54
N PRO A 158 16.17 4.34 7.59
CA PRO A 158 15.27 4.21 6.45
C PRO A 158 14.97 5.53 5.72
N MET A 159 14.60 6.58 6.45
CA MET A 159 14.27 7.87 5.84
C MET A 159 15.46 8.54 5.14
N LEU A 160 16.69 8.35 5.65
CA LEU A 160 17.89 8.87 5.00
C LEU A 160 18.19 8.12 3.71
N HIS A 161 18.02 6.78 3.73
CA HIS A 161 18.17 5.95 2.54
C HIS A 161 17.17 6.37 1.45
N LEU A 162 15.88 6.51 1.79
CA LEU A 162 14.88 6.95 0.83
C LEU A 162 15.13 8.39 0.32
N ALA A 163 15.68 9.26 1.16
CA ALA A 163 16.08 10.61 0.71
C ALA A 163 17.21 10.54 -0.33
N GLU A 164 18.22 9.70 -0.11
CA GLU A 164 19.32 9.48 -1.07
C GLU A 164 18.85 8.84 -2.38
N LEU A 165 17.86 7.96 -2.32
CA LEU A 165 17.21 7.39 -3.50
C LEU A 165 16.35 8.41 -4.27
N GLY A 166 16.09 9.59 -3.71
CA GLY A 166 15.23 10.61 -4.30
C GLY A 166 13.73 10.31 -4.19
N ILE A 167 13.33 9.46 -3.23
CA ILE A 167 11.93 9.07 -3.05
C ILE A 167 11.13 10.17 -2.36
N LEU A 168 11.73 10.85 -1.38
CA LEU A 168 11.01 11.83 -0.57
C LEU A 168 10.72 13.12 -1.34
N GLY A 169 9.52 13.64 -1.16
CA GLY A 169 9.02 14.86 -1.78
C GLY A 169 7.81 15.42 -1.04
N PRO A 170 7.23 16.54 -1.50
CA PRO A 170 6.07 17.16 -0.87
C PRO A 170 4.77 16.34 -0.99
N ASP A 171 4.80 15.28 -1.75
CA ASP A 171 3.70 14.37 -2.10
C ASP A 171 3.88 12.96 -1.49
N VAL A 172 4.75 12.82 -0.48
CA VAL A 172 5.09 11.57 0.22
C VAL A 172 4.78 11.71 1.71
#